data_117b026869fe853aa5037b0bbb84343b
#
_entry.id   117b026869fe853aa5037b0bbb84343b
#
_cell.length_a   1.000
_cell.length_b   1.000
_cell.length_c   1.000
_cell.angle_alpha   90.00
_cell.angle_beta   90.00
_cell.angle_gamma   90.00
#
_symmetry.space_group_name_H-M   'P 1'
#
loop_
_entity.id
_entity.type
_entity.pdbx_description
1 polymer ?
#
loop_
_entity_poly.entity_id
_entity_poly.type
_entity_poly.pdbx_seq_one_letter_code
_entity_poly.pdbx_strand_id
1 'polypeptide(L)'
;MYFCNQEQYKLTYMDTKPLNRIKVVMAERMVTNKDLSKMLNKDTATISRWVTNTSQPNLESLIEIAKALKCDIGDLVRMDDSTILKNQD
;
A
#
# COMPACT_ATOMS: atom_id res chain seq x y z
N MET A 1 -24.38 -5.21 -3.25
CA MET A 1 -23.63 -5.24 -2.61
C MET A 1 -23.19 -5.46 -2.45
N TYR A 2 -23.55 -5.66 -2.68
CA TYR A 2 -22.69 -5.91 -2.04
C TYR A 2 -22.41 -6.37 -1.97
N PHE A 3 -22.69 -6.63 -2.12
CA PHE A 3 -22.01 -7.09 -1.45
C PHE A 3 -21.77 -7.49 -1.36
N CYS A 4 -22.37 -7.75 -1.70
CA CYS A 4 -21.79 -8.12 -1.10
C CYS A 4 -21.49 -8.53 -0.99
N ASN A 5 -21.83 -8.85 -1.17
CA ASN A 5 -21.19 -9.17 -0.56
C ASN A 5 -20.89 -9.21 -0.20
N GLN A 6 -21.09 -9.47 -0.25
CA GLN A 6 -20.51 -9.38 0.44
C GLN A 6 -20.27 -9.72 1.15
N GLU A 7 -20.36 -10.12 1.22
CA GLU A 7 -19.93 -10.18 2.11
C GLU A 7 -19.27 -10.72 2.24
N GLN A 8 -19.05 -11.06 2.07
CA GLN A 8 -18.16 -11.29 2.45
C GLN A 8 -17.38 -11.16 2.35
N TYR A 9 -17.21 -11.15 2.21
CA TYR A 9 -16.17 -10.79 2.55
C TYR A 9 -15.90 -10.70 3.28
N LYS A 10 -15.89 -10.72 3.61
CA LYS A 10 -15.46 -10.49 4.45
C LYS A 10 -15.14 -10.85 5.24
N LEU A 11 -15.09 -11.19 5.43
CA LEU A 11 -14.51 -11.43 6.30
C LEU A 11 -13.68 -11.83 6.61
N THR A 12 -13.70 -12.28 6.71
CA THR A 12 -12.59 -12.33 7.06
C THR A 12 -11.67 -11.55 6.55
N TYR A 13 -11.66 -11.09 5.92
CA TYR A 13 -10.73 -10.43 5.49
C TYR A 13 -10.54 -9.15 6.01
N MET A 14 -10.94 -8.79 6.94
CA MET A 14 -10.65 -7.61 7.44
C MET A 14 -9.28 -7.35 7.76
N ASP A 15 -8.60 -8.32 8.14
CA ASP A 15 -7.19 -8.20 8.39
C ASP A 15 -6.43 -8.12 7.11
N THR A 16 -7.08 -8.26 5.98
CA THR A 16 -6.43 -8.14 4.70
C THR A 16 -6.61 -6.79 4.07
N LYS A 17 -7.14 -5.82 4.82
CA LYS A 17 -7.30 -4.49 4.29
C LYS A 17 -5.94 -3.89 3.97
N PRO A 18 -5.75 -3.37 2.77
CA PRO A 18 -4.45 -2.80 2.41
C PRO A 18 -4.16 -1.56 3.20
N LEU A 19 -2.98 -1.49 3.78
CA LEU A 19 -2.57 -0.34 4.57
C LEU A 19 -1.86 0.71 3.74
N ASN A 20 -1.23 0.31 2.64
CA ASN A 20 -0.53 1.28 1.82
C ASN A 20 -1.17 1.38 0.44
N ARG A 21 -0.90 2.48 -0.22
CA ARG A 21 -1.38 2.77 -1.57
C ARG A 21 -0.23 2.86 -2.55
N ILE A 22 0.85 2.16 -2.29
CA ILE A 22 2.04 2.23 -3.14
C ILE A 22 1.68 1.86 -4.58
N LYS A 23 0.90 0.81 -4.75
CA LYS A 23 0.51 0.37 -6.08
C LYS A 23 -0.24 1.46 -6.85
N VAL A 24 -1.12 2.17 -6.16
CA VAL A 24 -1.89 3.24 -6.80
C VAL A 24 -0.98 4.35 -7.28
N VAL A 25 -0.07 4.79 -6.42
CA VAL A 25 0.83 5.89 -6.78
C VAL A 25 1.79 5.45 -7.86
N MET A 26 2.28 4.21 -7.81
CA MET A 26 3.13 3.69 -8.87
C MET A 26 2.41 3.72 -10.21
N ALA A 27 1.14 3.33 -10.22
CA ALA A 27 0.36 3.35 -11.45
C ALA A 27 0.19 4.77 -11.97
N GLU A 28 -0.05 5.72 -11.07
CA GLU A 28 -0.19 7.12 -11.45
C GLU A 28 1.10 7.67 -12.03
N ARG A 29 2.24 7.21 -11.54
CA ARG A 29 3.55 7.67 -12.01
C ARG A 29 4.12 6.79 -13.11
N MET A 30 3.39 5.73 -13.48
CA MET A 30 3.81 4.79 -14.52
C MET A 30 5.14 4.14 -14.19
N VAL A 31 5.30 3.76 -12.93
CA VAL A 31 6.49 3.09 -12.41
C VAL A 31 6.16 1.63 -12.16
N THR A 32 6.98 0.72 -12.66
CA THR A 32 6.78 -0.71 -12.45
C THR A 32 7.54 -1.17 -11.22
N ASN A 33 7.25 -2.40 -10.77
CA ASN A 33 7.99 -3.00 -9.66
C ASN A 33 9.48 -3.05 -9.97
N LYS A 34 9.82 -3.37 -11.21
CA LYS A 34 11.22 -3.46 -11.63
C LYS A 34 11.87 -2.08 -11.55
N ASP A 35 11.14 -1.05 -11.98
CA ASP A 35 11.67 0.31 -11.92
C ASP A 35 11.93 0.72 -10.48
N LEU A 36 10.97 0.46 -9.60
CA LEU A 36 11.11 0.86 -8.20
C LEU A 36 12.24 0.08 -7.54
N SER A 37 12.38 -1.19 -7.88
CA SER A 37 13.47 -2.02 -7.40
C SER A 37 14.81 -1.38 -7.72
N LYS A 38 14.97 -0.89 -8.93
CA LYS A 38 16.22 -0.24 -9.35
C LYS A 38 16.41 1.08 -8.62
N MET A 39 15.35 1.86 -8.50
CA MET A 39 15.43 3.16 -7.84
C MET A 39 15.87 3.05 -6.40
N LEU A 40 15.40 2.02 -5.71
CA LEU A 40 15.67 1.85 -4.29
C LEU A 40 16.81 0.89 -4.00
N ASN A 41 17.32 0.24 -5.04
CA ASN A 41 18.36 -0.78 -4.88
C ASN A 41 17.89 -1.89 -3.93
N LYS A 42 16.67 -2.34 -4.15
CA LYS A 42 16.06 -3.45 -3.41
C LYS A 42 15.66 -4.54 -4.41
N ASP A 43 15.51 -5.78 -3.94
CA ASP A 43 15.12 -6.83 -4.85
C ASP A 43 13.63 -6.73 -5.18
N THR A 44 13.24 -7.29 -6.32
CA THR A 44 11.87 -7.18 -6.78
C THR A 44 10.90 -7.94 -5.89
N ALA A 45 11.37 -9.01 -5.23
CA ALA A 45 10.50 -9.76 -4.33
C ALA A 45 10.07 -8.90 -3.15
N THR A 46 11.00 -8.12 -2.59
CA THR A 46 10.68 -7.21 -1.50
C THR A 46 9.68 -6.15 -1.95
N ILE A 47 9.94 -5.55 -3.13
CA ILE A 47 9.05 -4.53 -3.68
C ILE A 47 7.65 -5.13 -3.88
N SER A 48 7.59 -6.33 -4.43
CA SER A 48 6.31 -6.97 -4.70
C SER A 48 5.50 -7.17 -3.42
N ARG A 49 6.17 -7.58 -2.34
CA ARG A 49 5.47 -7.78 -1.07
C ARG A 49 4.90 -6.47 -0.51
N TRP A 50 5.64 -5.38 -0.68
CA TRP A 50 5.14 -4.07 -0.24
C TRP A 50 3.97 -3.61 -1.09
N VAL A 51 4.06 -3.79 -2.40
CA VAL A 51 3.04 -3.32 -3.34
C VAL A 51 1.74 -4.10 -3.15
N THR A 52 1.83 -5.37 -2.81
CA THR A 52 0.65 -6.20 -2.61
C THR A 52 0.15 -6.18 -1.17
N ASN A 53 0.80 -5.40 -0.31
CA ASN A 53 0.44 -5.31 1.11
C ASN A 53 0.61 -6.64 1.86
N THR A 54 1.45 -7.51 1.33
CA THR A 54 1.80 -8.75 2.02
C THR A 54 2.67 -8.44 3.23
N SER A 55 3.56 -7.46 3.09
CA SER A 55 4.31 -6.91 4.21
C SER A 55 4.44 -5.41 3.97
N GLN A 56 4.83 -4.68 5.00
CA GLN A 56 4.91 -3.23 4.90
C GLN A 56 6.36 -2.78 4.99
N PRO A 57 6.73 -1.73 4.25
CA PRO A 57 8.07 -1.17 4.38
C PRO A 57 8.20 -0.47 5.73
N ASN A 58 9.43 -0.43 6.26
CA ASN A 58 9.65 0.35 7.47
C ASN A 58 9.63 1.83 7.10
N LEU A 59 9.73 2.69 8.11
CA LEU A 59 9.60 4.12 7.87
C LEU A 59 10.66 4.63 6.91
N GLU A 60 11.88 4.18 7.07
CA GLU A 60 12.96 4.63 6.21
C GLU A 60 12.71 4.23 4.75
N SER A 61 12.28 3.00 4.53
CA SER A 61 11.96 2.55 3.18
C SER A 61 10.78 3.31 2.61
N LEU A 62 9.80 3.61 3.45
CA LEU A 62 8.63 4.37 3.01
C LEU A 62 9.03 5.77 2.55
N ILE A 63 9.96 6.41 3.27
CA ILE A 63 10.48 7.71 2.87
C ILE A 63 11.20 7.60 1.52
N GLU A 64 11.98 6.54 1.33
CA GLU A 64 12.67 6.33 0.08
C GLU A 64 11.69 6.15 -1.08
N ILE A 65 10.62 5.41 -0.84
CA ILE A 65 9.60 5.21 -1.87
C ILE A 65 8.94 6.54 -2.21
N ALA A 66 8.61 7.34 -1.21
CA ALA A 66 7.97 8.63 -1.43
C ALA A 66 8.87 9.53 -2.28
N LYS A 67 10.17 9.54 -2.00
CA LYS A 67 11.10 10.34 -2.77
C LYS A 67 11.22 9.83 -4.21
N ALA A 68 11.27 8.52 -4.38
CA ALA A 68 11.38 7.93 -5.71
C ALA A 68 10.15 8.22 -6.55
N LEU A 69 8.99 8.19 -5.95
CA LEU A 69 7.73 8.42 -6.66
C LEU A 69 7.34 9.90 -6.68
N LYS A 70 8.12 10.73 -6.00
CA LYS A 70 7.88 12.18 -5.96
C LYS A 70 6.51 12.51 -5.40
N CYS A 71 6.20 11.91 -4.26
CA CYS A 71 4.95 12.14 -3.56
C CYS A 71 5.22 12.26 -2.07
N ASP A 72 4.19 12.59 -1.32
CA ASP A 72 4.30 12.65 0.14
C ASP A 72 4.04 11.27 0.73
N ILE A 73 4.58 11.04 1.92
CA ILE A 73 4.32 9.80 2.62
C ILE A 73 2.82 9.61 2.83
N GLY A 74 2.10 10.70 3.08
CA GLY A 74 0.66 10.61 3.25
C GLY A 74 -0.07 10.04 2.04
N ASP A 75 0.51 10.18 0.86
CA ASP A 75 -0.08 9.63 -0.35
C ASP A 75 0.08 8.11 -0.42
N LEU A 76 1.00 7.56 0.36
CA LEU A 76 1.30 6.14 0.34
C LEU A 76 0.57 5.35 1.41
N VAL A 77 -0.15 6.00 2.31
CA VAL A 77 -0.78 5.36 3.45
C VAL A 77 -2.28 5.54 3.37
N ARG A 78 -3.02 4.47 3.67
CA ARG A 78 -4.47 4.57 3.71
C ARG A 78 -4.89 5.14 5.04
N MET A 79 -5.66 6.21 4.98
CA MET A 79 -6.13 6.91 6.17
C MET A 79 -7.62 7.14 6.06
N ASP A 80 -8.37 6.09 5.78
CA ASP A 80 -9.81 6.24 5.65
C ASP A 80 -10.48 5.95 7.00
N ASP A 81 -11.75 6.23 7.07
CA ASP A 81 -12.50 6.10 8.31
C ASP A 81 -12.49 4.69 8.85
N SER A 82 -12.57 3.71 7.97
CA SER A 82 -12.62 2.34 8.44
C SER A 82 -11.30 1.88 9.01
N THR A 83 -10.22 2.55 8.63
CA THR A 83 -8.89 2.21 9.12
C THR A 83 -8.58 2.91 10.43
N ILE A 84 -8.98 4.17 10.54
CA ILE A 84 -8.57 5.04 11.64
C ILE A 84 -9.68 5.31 12.63
N LEU A 85 -10.78 5.87 12.15
CA LEU A 85 -11.79 6.41 13.04
C LEU A 85 -12.61 5.36 13.73
N LYS A 86 -12.76 4.23 13.12
CA LYS A 86 -13.54 3.15 13.70
C LYS A 86 -12.98 2.72 15.05
N ASN A 87 -11.69 2.81 15.22
CA ASN A 87 -11.05 2.37 16.44
C ASN A 87 -11.15 3.39 17.57
N GLN A 88 -11.66 4.55 17.29
CA GLN A 88 -11.76 5.59 18.30
C GLN A 88 -13.09 5.57 19.03
N ASP A 89 -14.01 4.76 18.56
CA ASP A 89 -15.29 4.64 19.19
C ASP A 89 -15.25 3.66 20.35
#